data_cab6b45598c0044545e7909d542459ea
#
_entry.id   cab6b45598c0044545e7909d542459ea
#
_cell.length_a   1.000
_cell.length_b   1.000
_cell.length_c   1.000
_cell.angle_alpha   90.00
_cell.angle_beta   90.00
_cell.angle_gamma   90.00
#
_symmetry.space_group_name_H-M   'P 1'
#
loop_
_entity.id
_entity.type
_entity.pdbx_description
1 polymer ?
#
loop_
_entity_poly.entity_id
_entity_poly.type
_entity_poly.pdbx_seq_one_letter_code
_entity_poly.pdbx_strand_id
1 'polypeptide(L)'
;METNRTNVEPKDAWSLYPTDILFQTPFWSEVKLQLGWKTHAFDYRASGVDGDILILTRHLGKGIHAAYVQQGPENGPHLEEYGPFLEDLSEALVKHIGKDLAFIRYDLPWPSQYGGNGTEGKLYPDGSIRPEPRLQEVRMNFGTRSWNLRKAAVDMTVADAVVIDLAQSEEELLGGMKPKTRYNIRLAGRRGVEVVCSDILELPVFYDLYRQTSERNRFDACSYSYFSALYSALASTPDSSEVHFLLARHGRNVLAGAIITISGRTATYLFGASSSQSRNMMAPYAIQWAAIRLARTKGCLTYDMGAVAPAPNLEHPFFG
;
A
#
# COMPACT_ATOMS: atom_id res chain seq x y z
N MET A 1 15.29 3.04 37.52
CA MET A 1 14.70 2.43 36.30
C MET A 1 13.45 3.24 36.01
N GLU A 2 13.54 4.21 35.08
CA GLU A 2 12.32 4.85 34.55
C GLU A 2 11.51 3.78 33.86
N THR A 3 10.33 3.50 34.39
CA THR A 3 9.35 2.67 33.72
C THR A 3 9.05 3.36 32.39
N ASN A 4 9.46 2.76 31.30
CA ASN A 4 9.23 3.21 29.92
C ASN A 4 7.71 3.15 29.68
N ARG A 5 7.00 4.19 30.16
CA ARG A 5 5.53 4.22 30.18
C ARG A 5 5.08 4.57 28.78
N THR A 6 4.36 3.66 28.13
CA THR A 6 3.72 3.95 26.85
C THR A 6 2.79 5.14 27.01
N ASN A 7 3.02 6.18 26.21
CA ASN A 7 2.22 7.39 26.14
C ASN A 7 1.62 7.51 24.73
N VAL A 8 0.34 7.91 24.67
CA VAL A 8 -0.38 8.15 23.42
C VAL A 8 -1.18 9.43 23.62
N GLU A 9 -1.00 10.41 22.75
CA GLU A 9 -1.67 11.70 22.80
C GLU A 9 -2.45 11.95 21.51
N PRO A 10 -3.75 12.26 21.59
CA PRO A 10 -4.52 12.61 20.41
C PRO A 10 -3.97 13.86 19.72
N LYS A 11 -3.95 13.85 18.40
CA LYS A 11 -3.61 15.01 17.56
C LYS A 11 -4.58 15.16 16.40
N ASP A 12 -4.54 16.30 15.75
CA ASP A 12 -5.24 16.49 14.49
C ASP A 12 -4.57 15.66 13.39
N ALA A 13 -5.35 14.97 12.57
CA ALA A 13 -4.83 14.21 11.44
C ALA A 13 -4.04 15.08 10.44
N TRP A 14 -4.33 16.38 10.37
CA TRP A 14 -3.59 17.34 9.55
C TRP A 14 -2.18 17.66 10.09
N SER A 15 -1.92 17.24 11.33
CA SER A 15 -0.63 17.38 12.01
C SER A 15 0.21 16.11 11.99
N LEU A 16 -0.18 15.09 11.21
CA LEU A 16 0.63 13.90 10.98
C LEU A 16 1.97 14.28 10.35
N TYR A 17 3.03 13.58 10.74
CA TYR A 17 4.37 13.86 10.25
C TYR A 17 4.50 13.49 8.76
N PRO A 18 5.34 14.20 8.01
CA PRO A 18 5.67 13.80 6.63
C PRO A 18 6.24 12.37 6.62
N THR A 19 5.73 11.54 5.71
CA THR A 19 6.10 10.13 5.61
C THR A 19 6.12 9.67 4.15
N ASP A 20 6.89 8.63 3.88
CA ASP A 20 6.89 7.91 2.60
C ASP A 20 5.70 6.92 2.49
N ILE A 21 4.95 6.70 3.58
CA ILE A 21 3.82 5.77 3.65
C ILE A 21 2.50 6.51 3.38
N LEU A 22 1.99 6.40 2.17
CA LEU A 22 0.72 7.03 1.76
C LEU A 22 -0.42 6.87 2.78
N PHE A 23 -0.52 5.68 3.36
CA PHE A 23 -1.63 5.28 4.24
C PHE A 23 -1.55 5.86 5.66
N GLN A 24 -0.48 6.59 5.97
CA GLN A 24 -0.27 7.29 7.24
C GLN A 24 -0.26 8.82 7.08
N THR A 25 -0.80 9.35 5.98
CA THR A 25 -0.81 10.77 5.64
C THR A 25 -2.12 11.48 5.98
N PRO A 26 -2.12 12.82 6.15
CA PRO A 26 -3.33 13.63 6.19
C PRO A 26 -4.24 13.42 4.97
N PHE A 27 -3.65 13.34 3.78
CA PHE A 27 -4.36 13.04 2.54
C PHE A 27 -5.17 11.74 2.64
N TRP A 28 -4.55 10.66 3.13
CA TRP A 28 -5.25 9.38 3.27
C TRP A 28 -6.36 9.42 4.32
N SER A 29 -6.15 10.17 5.41
CA SER A 29 -7.19 10.44 6.40
C SER A 29 -8.43 11.04 5.73
N GLU A 30 -8.24 12.08 4.90
CA GLU A 30 -9.34 12.74 4.20
C GLU A 30 -10.04 11.81 3.20
N VAL A 31 -9.27 11.03 2.41
CA VAL A 31 -9.84 10.01 1.51
C VAL A 31 -10.75 9.05 2.29
N LYS A 32 -10.31 8.59 3.46
CA LYS A 32 -11.08 7.65 4.28
C LYS A 32 -12.30 8.28 4.93
N LEU A 33 -12.22 9.53 5.36
CA LEU A 33 -13.38 10.30 5.85
C LEU A 33 -14.48 10.38 4.79
N GLN A 34 -14.13 10.73 3.55
CA GLN A 34 -15.09 10.79 2.43
C GLN A 34 -15.69 9.42 2.09
N LEU A 35 -15.02 8.33 2.44
CA LEU A 35 -15.50 6.96 2.27
C LEU A 35 -16.25 6.41 3.50
N GLY A 36 -16.59 7.28 4.45
CA GLY A 36 -17.41 6.94 5.62
C GLY A 36 -16.69 6.24 6.76
N TRP A 37 -15.35 6.28 6.78
CA TRP A 37 -14.56 5.89 7.94
C TRP A 37 -14.46 7.06 8.92
N LYS A 38 -14.25 6.77 10.19
CA LYS A 38 -13.75 7.75 11.15
C LYS A 38 -12.24 7.60 11.23
N THR A 39 -11.53 8.72 11.31
CA THR A 39 -10.07 8.74 11.40
C THR A 39 -9.65 9.33 12.74
N HIS A 40 -8.58 8.79 13.30
CA HIS A 40 -7.98 9.23 14.55
C HIS A 40 -6.46 9.29 14.34
N ALA A 41 -5.83 10.36 14.79
CA ALA A 41 -4.39 10.49 14.77
C ALA A 41 -3.86 10.66 16.18
N PHE A 42 -2.70 10.07 16.44
CA PHE A 42 -2.04 10.12 17.75
C PHE A 42 -0.54 10.25 17.58
N ASP A 43 0.09 11.03 18.45
CA ASP A 43 1.49 10.86 18.75
C ASP A 43 1.63 9.69 19.73
N TYR A 44 2.69 8.89 19.57
CA TYR A 44 2.99 7.81 20.52
C TYR A 44 4.46 7.79 20.92
N ARG A 45 4.68 7.34 22.15
CA ARG A 45 5.97 6.93 22.68
C ARG A 45 5.81 5.59 23.37
N ALA A 46 6.47 4.55 22.84
CA ALA A 46 6.37 3.19 23.36
C ALA A 46 7.69 2.45 23.14
N SER A 47 8.16 1.72 24.14
CA SER A 47 9.40 0.90 24.05
C SER A 47 10.62 1.67 23.49
N GLY A 48 10.74 2.97 23.82
CA GLY A 48 11.82 3.82 23.31
C GLY A 48 11.67 4.26 21.84
N VAL A 49 10.53 4.01 21.23
CA VAL A 49 10.18 4.44 19.86
C VAL A 49 9.16 5.56 19.94
N ASP A 50 9.42 6.64 19.22
CA ASP A 50 8.53 7.79 19.08
C ASP A 50 8.02 7.86 17.63
N GLY A 51 6.79 8.32 17.45
CA GLY A 51 6.21 8.54 16.14
C GLY A 51 4.75 8.99 16.22
N ASP A 52 4.11 9.01 15.10
CA ASP A 52 2.65 9.18 15.04
C ASP A 52 1.98 8.04 14.27
N ILE A 53 0.65 7.99 14.34
CA ILE A 53 -0.13 6.90 13.78
C ILE A 53 -1.51 7.39 13.36
N LEU A 54 -1.92 7.01 12.15
CA LEU A 54 -3.28 7.18 11.65
C LEU A 54 -4.06 5.89 11.85
N ILE A 55 -5.21 5.98 12.50
CA ILE A 55 -6.11 4.86 12.79
C ILE A 55 -7.46 5.12 12.15
N LEU A 56 -7.92 4.14 11.40
CA LEU A 56 -9.23 4.15 10.75
C LEU A 56 -10.20 3.31 11.58
N THR A 57 -11.37 3.85 11.93
CA THR A 57 -12.39 3.07 12.62
C THR A 57 -13.66 2.97 11.81
N ARG A 58 -14.29 1.81 11.86
CA ARG A 58 -15.56 1.54 11.17
C ARG A 58 -16.50 0.75 12.07
N HIS A 59 -17.77 1.13 12.03
CA HIS A 59 -18.83 0.43 12.73
C HIS A 59 -19.13 -0.92 12.06
N LEU A 60 -19.15 -2.01 12.85
CA LEU A 60 -19.44 -3.38 12.39
C LEU A 60 -20.89 -3.81 12.65
N GLY A 61 -21.70 -2.98 13.29
CA GLY A 61 -23.04 -3.30 13.76
C GLY A 61 -23.10 -3.53 15.27
N LYS A 62 -24.31 -3.47 15.85
CA LYS A 62 -24.58 -3.70 17.29
C LYS A 62 -23.72 -2.87 18.25
N GLY A 63 -23.32 -1.65 17.86
CA GLY A 63 -22.47 -0.79 18.69
C GLY A 63 -20.98 -1.16 18.70
N ILE A 64 -20.55 -2.15 17.94
CA ILE A 64 -19.17 -2.62 17.90
C ILE A 64 -18.41 -1.94 16.75
N HIS A 65 -17.16 -1.57 17.01
CA HIS A 65 -16.24 -0.97 16.03
C HIS A 65 -15.02 -1.87 15.80
N ALA A 66 -14.42 -1.75 14.63
CA ALA A 66 -13.07 -2.24 14.38
C ALA A 66 -12.16 -1.07 14.06
N ALA A 67 -10.93 -1.14 14.50
CA ALA A 67 -9.86 -0.23 14.13
C ALA A 67 -8.88 -0.88 13.15
N TYR A 68 -8.37 -0.08 12.23
CA TYR A 68 -7.40 -0.51 11.24
C TYR A 68 -6.28 0.50 11.11
N VAL A 69 -5.06 0.03 11.27
CA VAL A 69 -3.81 0.76 11.06
C VAL A 69 -3.18 0.23 9.78
N GLN A 70 -3.33 0.99 8.71
CA GLN A 70 -2.91 0.60 7.38
C GLN A 70 -1.44 1.00 7.16
N GLN A 71 -0.55 0.01 7.01
CA GLN A 71 0.90 0.20 6.92
C GLN A 71 1.44 1.14 8.02
N GLY A 72 1.11 0.82 9.26
CA GLY A 72 1.55 1.59 10.42
C GLY A 72 1.57 0.76 11.72
N PRO A 73 2.17 1.31 12.78
CA PRO A 73 2.94 2.56 12.80
C PRO A 73 4.21 2.47 11.94
N GLU A 74 4.71 3.63 11.43
CA GLU A 74 5.91 3.65 10.58
C GLU A 74 7.14 3.21 11.35
N ASN A 75 7.36 3.79 12.52
CA ASN A 75 8.48 3.45 13.39
C ASN A 75 8.13 2.26 14.29
N GLY A 76 8.99 1.26 14.31
CA GLY A 76 8.86 0.08 15.14
C GLY A 76 10.12 -0.20 15.98
N PRO A 77 10.02 -1.01 17.05
CA PRO A 77 11.14 -1.43 17.86
C PRO A 77 12.02 -2.47 17.13
N HIS A 78 12.97 -3.06 17.84
CA HIS A 78 13.66 -4.24 17.35
C HIS A 78 12.70 -5.43 17.18
N LEU A 79 13.06 -6.33 16.28
CA LEU A 79 12.22 -7.44 15.83
C LEU A 79 11.64 -8.29 16.98
N GLU A 80 12.43 -8.56 18.00
CA GLU A 80 12.02 -9.36 19.16
C GLU A 80 11.00 -8.65 20.06
N GLU A 81 10.85 -7.33 19.91
CA GLU A 81 9.97 -6.50 20.72
C GLU A 81 8.66 -6.13 20.01
N TYR A 82 8.43 -6.61 18.78
CA TYR A 82 7.22 -6.28 18.02
C TYR A 82 5.94 -6.59 18.80
N GLY A 83 5.86 -7.76 19.40
CA GLY A 83 4.68 -8.18 20.13
C GLY A 83 4.39 -7.33 21.37
N PRO A 84 5.32 -7.22 22.33
CA PRO A 84 5.16 -6.33 23.49
C PRO A 84 4.85 -4.88 23.13
N PHE A 85 5.52 -4.33 22.12
CA PHE A 85 5.26 -2.98 21.62
C PHE A 85 3.81 -2.82 21.13
N LEU A 86 3.32 -3.74 20.30
CA LEU A 86 1.96 -3.69 19.77
C LEU A 86 0.90 -3.88 20.87
N GLU A 87 1.18 -4.71 21.86
CA GLU A 87 0.31 -4.88 23.03
C GLU A 87 0.21 -3.57 23.81
N ASP A 88 1.34 -2.96 24.18
CA ASP A 88 1.39 -1.71 24.94
C ASP A 88 0.74 -0.55 24.18
N LEU A 89 1.04 -0.41 22.90
CA LEU A 89 0.44 0.61 22.03
C LEU A 89 -1.07 0.42 21.93
N SER A 90 -1.53 -0.82 21.72
CA SER A 90 -2.96 -1.13 21.61
C SER A 90 -3.71 -0.83 22.91
N GLU A 91 -3.16 -1.18 24.07
CA GLU A 91 -3.75 -0.89 25.36
C GLU A 91 -3.87 0.62 25.63
N ALA A 92 -2.89 1.41 25.17
CA ALA A 92 -2.93 2.85 25.27
C ALA A 92 -3.98 3.45 24.33
N LEU A 93 -4.04 3.01 23.08
CA LEU A 93 -4.96 3.49 22.05
C LEU A 93 -6.44 3.21 22.39
N VAL A 94 -6.75 2.04 22.92
CA VAL A 94 -8.12 1.66 23.33
C VAL A 94 -8.73 2.65 24.31
N LYS A 95 -7.92 3.27 25.19
CA LYS A 95 -8.38 4.27 26.16
C LYS A 95 -8.93 5.53 25.50
N HIS A 96 -8.45 5.86 24.29
CA HIS A 96 -8.87 7.03 23.53
C HIS A 96 -9.96 6.71 22.50
N ILE A 97 -9.88 5.55 21.84
CA ILE A 97 -10.82 5.16 20.77
C ILE A 97 -12.15 4.71 21.36
N GLY A 98 -12.14 3.99 22.48
CA GLY A 98 -13.35 3.55 23.19
C GLY A 98 -13.36 2.05 23.48
N LYS A 99 -14.22 1.68 24.45
CA LYS A 99 -14.32 0.29 24.94
C LYS A 99 -15.11 -0.64 24.01
N ASP A 100 -15.87 -0.08 23.06
CA ASP A 100 -16.67 -0.84 22.10
C ASP A 100 -15.85 -1.31 20.89
N LEU A 101 -14.53 -1.24 21.01
CA LEU A 101 -13.59 -1.69 20.01
C LEU A 101 -13.39 -3.21 20.10
N ALA A 102 -13.77 -3.94 19.05
CA ALA A 102 -13.64 -5.40 19.00
C ALA A 102 -12.17 -5.83 18.83
N PHE A 103 -11.44 -5.13 17.98
CA PHE A 103 -10.02 -5.40 17.73
C PHE A 103 -9.36 -4.18 17.04
N ILE A 104 -8.03 -4.13 17.11
CA ILE A 104 -7.19 -3.29 16.28
C ILE A 104 -6.43 -4.22 15.31
N ARG A 105 -6.57 -3.96 14.02
CA ARG A 105 -5.77 -4.63 13.01
C ARG A 105 -4.60 -3.73 12.62
N TYR A 106 -3.41 -4.31 12.58
CA TYR A 106 -2.20 -3.68 12.06
C TYR A 106 -1.74 -4.41 10.80
N ASP A 107 -1.53 -3.66 9.73
CA ASP A 107 -0.73 -4.11 8.59
C ASP A 107 0.60 -3.37 8.70
N LEU A 108 1.63 -4.06 9.15
CA LEU A 108 2.90 -3.44 9.56
C LEU A 108 3.79 -3.17 8.35
N PRO A 109 4.42 -1.98 8.23
CA PRO A 109 5.38 -1.68 7.16
C PRO A 109 6.78 -2.25 7.44
N TRP A 110 6.95 -2.90 8.59
CA TRP A 110 8.24 -3.37 9.05
C TRP A 110 8.68 -4.63 8.32
N PRO A 111 10.01 -4.86 8.20
CA PRO A 111 10.52 -6.07 7.61
C PRO A 111 9.97 -7.31 8.30
N SER A 112 9.43 -8.24 7.51
CA SER A 112 8.99 -9.52 8.04
C SER A 112 10.22 -10.36 8.44
N GLN A 113 10.21 -10.90 9.66
CA GLN A 113 11.23 -11.88 10.09
C GLN A 113 11.21 -13.17 9.26
N TYR A 114 10.23 -13.32 8.37
CA TYR A 114 10.07 -14.48 7.48
C TYR A 114 10.23 -14.11 6.00
N GLY A 115 10.42 -12.83 5.69
CA GLY A 115 10.69 -12.31 4.35
C GLY A 115 12.19 -12.37 4.09
N GLY A 116 12.68 -13.44 3.52
CA GLY A 116 14.09 -13.54 3.13
C GLY A 116 14.30 -13.01 1.72
N ASN A 117 15.15 -11.99 1.56
CA ASN A 117 15.94 -11.87 0.35
C ASN A 117 16.95 -13.03 0.36
N GLY A 118 16.45 -14.19 -0.04
CA GLY A 118 17.15 -15.42 -0.38
C GLY A 118 18.54 -15.65 0.20
N THR A 119 18.72 -16.10 1.42
CA THR A 119 19.86 -16.97 1.80
C THR A 119 19.60 -17.70 3.11
N GLU A 120 18.62 -17.32 3.94
CA GLU A 120 18.35 -17.99 5.22
C GLU A 120 16.87 -18.39 5.43
N GLY A 121 16.00 -18.19 4.47
CA GLY A 121 14.61 -18.67 4.53
C GLY A 121 14.60 -20.18 4.39
N LYS A 122 14.28 -20.92 5.45
CA LYS A 122 13.97 -22.36 5.34
C LYS A 122 12.76 -22.50 4.42
N LEU A 123 12.98 -23.08 3.25
CA LEU A 123 11.90 -23.56 2.39
C LEU A 123 11.12 -24.60 3.19
N TYR A 124 9.87 -24.36 3.47
CA TYR A 124 9.00 -25.38 4.05
C TYR A 124 8.66 -26.43 2.98
N PRO A 125 8.30 -27.67 3.40
CA PRO A 125 8.02 -28.77 2.45
C PRO A 125 6.92 -28.46 1.42
N ASP A 126 6.04 -27.50 1.72
CA ASP A 126 4.99 -27.00 0.83
C ASP A 126 5.44 -25.87 -0.12
N GLY A 127 6.74 -25.55 -0.11
CA GLY A 127 7.32 -24.46 -0.91
C GLY A 127 7.08 -23.06 -0.34
N SER A 128 6.44 -22.93 0.83
CA SER A 128 6.26 -21.63 1.48
C SER A 128 7.52 -21.22 2.25
N ILE A 129 7.81 -19.94 2.25
CA ILE A 129 8.91 -19.34 3.03
C ILE A 129 8.42 -18.90 4.42
N ARG A 130 7.10 -18.88 4.62
CA ARG A 130 6.46 -18.42 5.85
C ARG A 130 6.04 -19.58 6.73
N PRO A 131 6.34 -19.54 8.04
CA PRO A 131 5.86 -20.57 8.96
C PRO A 131 4.33 -20.53 9.08
N GLU A 132 3.76 -21.61 9.57
CA GLU A 132 2.33 -21.69 9.86
C GLU A 132 1.85 -20.49 10.70
N PRO A 133 0.61 -20.02 10.50
CA PRO A 133 0.04 -18.88 11.24
C PRO A 133 0.17 -19.03 12.75
N ARG A 134 -0.02 -20.23 13.28
CA ARG A 134 0.11 -20.51 14.72
C ARG A 134 1.52 -20.25 15.26
N LEU A 135 2.56 -20.61 14.50
CA LEU A 135 3.93 -20.35 14.91
C LEU A 135 4.25 -18.85 14.87
N GLN A 136 3.72 -18.13 13.88
CA GLN A 136 3.83 -16.68 13.81
C GLN A 136 3.16 -16.03 15.03
N GLU A 137 1.96 -16.48 15.41
CA GLU A 137 1.25 -15.99 16.60
C GLU A 137 2.03 -16.24 17.89
N VAL A 138 2.60 -17.45 18.07
CA VAL A 138 3.42 -17.78 19.25
C VAL A 138 4.61 -16.83 19.34
N ARG A 139 5.30 -16.57 18.24
CA ARG A 139 6.47 -15.69 18.23
C ARG A 139 6.10 -14.23 18.51
N MET A 140 4.99 -13.73 17.92
CA MET A 140 4.50 -12.37 18.19
C MET A 140 4.03 -12.20 19.62
N ASN A 141 3.51 -13.24 20.25
CA ASN A 141 3.07 -13.16 21.64
C ASN A 141 4.19 -13.42 22.65
N PHE A 142 5.40 -13.77 22.20
CA PHE A 142 6.51 -13.93 23.11
C PHE A 142 6.85 -12.61 23.80
N GLY A 143 6.84 -12.63 25.13
CA GLY A 143 7.06 -11.43 25.95
C GLY A 143 5.81 -10.56 26.18
N THR A 144 4.68 -10.86 25.53
CA THR A 144 3.39 -10.19 25.82
C THR A 144 2.76 -10.70 27.11
N ARG A 145 1.91 -9.88 27.72
CA ARG A 145 1.17 -10.23 28.97
C ARG A 145 -0.09 -11.03 28.67
N SER A 146 -0.79 -10.68 27.60
CA SER A 146 -2.18 -11.13 27.36
C SER A 146 -2.31 -12.24 26.32
N TRP A 147 -1.28 -12.52 25.56
CA TRP A 147 -1.27 -13.53 24.49
C TRP A 147 -2.47 -13.40 23.52
N ASN A 148 -2.86 -12.17 23.23
CA ASN A 148 -4.06 -11.84 22.45
C ASN A 148 -3.77 -11.40 21.01
N LEU A 149 -2.51 -11.38 20.58
CA LEU A 149 -2.15 -11.11 19.19
C LEU A 149 -2.53 -12.30 18.31
N ARG A 150 -3.18 -12.02 17.18
CA ARG A 150 -3.62 -13.04 16.23
C ARG A 150 -3.15 -12.69 14.83
N LYS A 151 -2.71 -13.70 14.09
CA LYS A 151 -2.42 -13.54 12.67
C LYS A 151 -3.74 -13.32 11.92
N ALA A 152 -3.82 -12.23 11.16
CA ALA A 152 -4.99 -11.97 10.32
C ALA A 152 -5.16 -13.10 9.27
N ALA A 153 -6.41 -13.48 9.03
CA ALA A 153 -6.74 -14.56 8.08
C ALA A 153 -6.45 -14.17 6.62
N VAL A 154 -6.54 -12.87 6.32
CA VAL A 154 -6.28 -12.31 4.97
C VAL A 154 -5.45 -11.03 5.11
N ASP A 155 -4.60 -10.79 4.13
CA ASP A 155 -3.87 -9.53 4.04
C ASP A 155 -4.79 -8.48 3.37
N MET A 156 -4.93 -7.30 3.97
CA MET A 156 -5.73 -6.19 3.43
C MET A 156 -4.87 -5.18 2.67
N THR A 157 -3.60 -5.09 3.02
CA THR A 157 -2.57 -4.44 2.23
C THR A 157 -1.67 -5.48 1.59
N VAL A 158 -0.87 -5.04 0.67
CA VAL A 158 0.09 -5.89 -0.05
C VAL A 158 1.15 -6.40 0.92
N ALA A 159 1.25 -7.72 1.06
CA ALA A 159 2.26 -8.35 1.92
C ALA A 159 3.62 -8.50 1.22
N ASP A 160 3.60 -8.71 -0.10
CA ASP A 160 4.81 -8.82 -0.92
C ASP A 160 4.70 -7.81 -2.07
N ALA A 161 5.62 -6.88 -2.16
CA ALA A 161 5.66 -5.84 -3.18
C ALA A 161 7.00 -5.84 -3.93
N VAL A 162 6.99 -5.35 -5.16
CA VAL A 162 8.22 -4.99 -5.87
C VAL A 162 8.46 -3.51 -5.72
N VAL A 163 9.57 -3.16 -5.10
CA VAL A 163 10.03 -1.78 -4.97
C VAL A 163 11.23 -1.57 -5.88
N ILE A 164 11.18 -0.56 -6.73
CA ILE A 164 12.25 -0.18 -7.65
C ILE A 164 13.01 0.98 -7.04
N ASP A 165 14.34 0.85 -6.94
CA ASP A 165 15.25 1.95 -6.60
C ASP A 165 15.40 2.88 -7.81
N LEU A 166 14.96 4.13 -7.66
CA LEU A 166 14.96 5.15 -8.70
C LEU A 166 16.23 6.00 -8.74
N ALA A 167 17.20 5.76 -7.86
CA ALA A 167 18.51 6.42 -7.91
C ALA A 167 19.31 6.01 -9.17
N GLN A 168 18.95 4.88 -9.77
CA GLN A 168 19.55 4.35 -11.00
C GLN A 168 19.21 5.21 -12.23
N SER A 169 20.08 5.21 -13.26
CA SER A 169 19.79 5.79 -14.58
C SER A 169 18.67 5.03 -15.32
N GLU A 170 18.06 5.64 -16.33
CA GLU A 170 17.07 4.96 -17.17
C GLU A 170 17.64 3.72 -17.86
N GLU A 171 18.92 3.77 -18.28
CA GLU A 171 19.63 2.66 -18.89
C GLU A 171 19.81 1.50 -17.91
N GLU A 172 20.19 1.78 -16.66
CA GLU A 172 20.38 0.77 -15.63
C GLU A 172 19.03 0.14 -15.26
N LEU A 173 17.99 0.96 -15.06
CA LEU A 173 16.62 0.48 -14.81
C LEU A 173 16.13 -0.45 -15.93
N LEU A 174 16.29 -0.04 -17.19
CA LEU A 174 15.95 -0.90 -18.33
C LEU A 174 16.85 -2.13 -18.38
N GLY A 175 18.15 -1.98 -18.09
CA GLY A 175 19.11 -3.07 -18.03
C GLY A 175 18.71 -4.18 -17.06
N GLY A 176 18.22 -3.80 -15.88
CA GLY A 176 17.74 -4.71 -14.83
C GLY A 176 16.42 -5.43 -15.15
N MET A 177 15.65 -4.93 -16.11
CA MET A 177 14.38 -5.58 -16.49
C MET A 177 14.60 -6.85 -17.31
N LYS A 178 13.67 -7.79 -17.25
CA LYS A 178 13.66 -8.97 -18.14
C LYS A 178 13.68 -8.53 -19.61
N PRO A 179 14.36 -9.26 -20.52
CA PRO A 179 14.42 -8.90 -21.95
C PRO A 179 13.04 -8.69 -22.59
N LYS A 180 12.05 -9.51 -22.22
CA LYS A 180 10.68 -9.39 -22.72
C LYS A 180 10.02 -8.08 -22.28
N THR A 181 10.28 -7.61 -21.05
CA THR A 181 9.74 -6.33 -20.54
C THR A 181 10.30 -5.16 -21.35
N ARG A 182 11.62 -5.09 -21.53
CA ARG A 182 12.26 -4.07 -22.36
C ARG A 182 11.74 -4.07 -23.80
N TYR A 183 11.59 -5.27 -24.37
CA TYR A 183 11.03 -5.41 -25.72
C TYR A 183 9.60 -4.86 -25.80
N ASN A 184 8.73 -5.19 -24.83
CA ASN A 184 7.33 -4.73 -24.81
C ASN A 184 7.20 -3.22 -24.59
N ILE A 185 8.04 -2.61 -23.76
CA ILE A 185 8.09 -1.15 -23.60
C ILE A 185 8.40 -0.48 -24.96
N ARG A 186 9.47 -0.94 -25.65
CA ARG A 186 9.84 -0.41 -26.96
C ARG A 186 8.78 -0.69 -28.03
N LEU A 187 8.14 -1.84 -27.96
CA LEU A 187 7.11 -2.25 -28.92
C LEU A 187 5.88 -1.36 -28.80
N ALA A 188 5.44 -1.01 -27.59
CA ALA A 188 4.33 -0.10 -27.36
C ALA A 188 4.58 1.26 -28.05
N GLY A 189 5.76 1.87 -27.85
CA GLY A 189 6.11 3.13 -28.51
C GLY A 189 6.15 3.01 -30.04
N ARG A 190 6.76 1.94 -30.58
CA ARG A 190 6.78 1.70 -32.05
C ARG A 190 5.39 1.50 -32.63
N ARG A 191 4.42 1.03 -31.84
CA ARG A 191 3.02 0.88 -32.25
C ARG A 191 2.19 2.15 -32.04
N GLY A 192 2.82 3.27 -31.68
CA GLY A 192 2.14 4.55 -31.50
C GLY A 192 1.30 4.64 -30.22
N VAL A 193 1.65 3.85 -29.19
CA VAL A 193 1.05 4.04 -27.87
C VAL A 193 1.71 5.23 -27.19
N GLU A 194 0.90 6.22 -26.85
CA GLU A 194 1.30 7.43 -26.14
C GLU A 194 0.73 7.39 -24.71
N VAL A 195 1.53 7.80 -23.72
CA VAL A 195 1.07 7.94 -22.33
C VAL A 195 1.00 9.42 -21.98
N VAL A 196 -0.17 9.82 -21.52
CA VAL A 196 -0.44 11.20 -21.11
C VAL A 196 -0.86 11.25 -19.65
N CYS A 197 -0.47 12.33 -18.96
CA CYS A 197 -1.07 12.68 -17.69
C CYS A 197 -2.45 13.28 -17.97
N SER A 198 -3.47 12.76 -17.34
CA SER A 198 -4.86 13.14 -17.58
C SER A 198 -5.47 13.76 -16.33
N ASP A 199 -6.63 14.35 -16.45
CA ASP A 199 -7.39 14.94 -15.35
C ASP A 199 -8.58 14.07 -14.92
N ILE A 200 -9.27 14.51 -13.88
CA ILE A 200 -10.41 13.80 -13.30
C ILE A 200 -11.58 13.64 -14.28
N LEU A 201 -11.70 14.48 -15.30
CA LEU A 201 -12.78 14.38 -16.28
C LEU A 201 -12.73 13.08 -17.08
N GLU A 202 -11.56 12.47 -17.16
CA GLU A 202 -11.37 11.16 -17.81
C GLU A 202 -11.52 9.96 -16.86
N LEU A 203 -11.84 10.19 -15.60
CA LEU A 203 -12.07 9.13 -14.62
C LEU A 203 -13.16 8.13 -15.07
N PRO A 204 -14.27 8.51 -15.73
CA PRO A 204 -15.25 7.56 -16.24
C PRO A 204 -14.63 6.54 -17.21
N VAL A 205 -13.74 6.98 -18.11
CA VAL A 205 -13.04 6.11 -19.07
C VAL A 205 -12.12 5.11 -18.35
N PHE A 206 -11.37 5.58 -17.37
CA PHE A 206 -10.55 4.70 -16.53
C PHE A 206 -11.40 3.68 -15.77
N TYR A 207 -12.53 4.12 -15.21
CA TYR A 207 -13.39 3.25 -14.43
C TYR A 207 -13.99 2.12 -15.28
N ASP A 208 -14.34 2.40 -16.51
CA ASP A 208 -14.78 1.37 -17.47
C ASP A 208 -13.68 0.33 -17.76
N LEU A 209 -12.42 0.79 -17.95
CA LEU A 209 -11.27 -0.11 -18.09
C LEU A 209 -11.01 -0.91 -16.81
N TYR A 210 -11.20 -0.28 -15.65
CA TYR A 210 -11.00 -0.93 -14.36
C TYR A 210 -12.03 -2.03 -14.13
N ARG A 211 -13.30 -1.80 -14.48
CA ARG A 211 -14.34 -2.82 -14.45
C ARG A 211 -14.02 -3.99 -15.39
N GLN A 212 -13.62 -3.73 -16.64
CA GLN A 212 -13.18 -4.78 -17.57
C GLN A 212 -12.00 -5.59 -16.99
N THR A 213 -11.09 -4.93 -16.28
CA THR A 213 -9.95 -5.58 -15.64
C THR A 213 -10.38 -6.44 -14.46
N SER A 214 -11.29 -5.94 -13.61
CA SER A 214 -11.89 -6.68 -12.50
C SER A 214 -12.61 -7.94 -12.96
N GLU A 215 -13.49 -7.82 -13.96
CA GLU A 215 -14.22 -8.95 -14.54
C GLU A 215 -13.27 -10.02 -15.12
N ARG A 216 -12.25 -9.58 -15.87
CA ARG A 216 -11.24 -10.46 -16.46
C ARG A 216 -10.41 -11.20 -15.43
N ASN A 217 -10.00 -10.50 -14.37
CA ASN A 217 -9.09 -11.02 -13.34
C ASN A 217 -9.84 -11.55 -12.10
N ARG A 218 -11.17 -11.45 -12.07
CA ARG A 218 -12.06 -11.99 -11.02
C ARG A 218 -11.76 -11.46 -9.63
N PHE A 219 -11.59 -10.12 -9.49
CA PHE A 219 -11.51 -9.45 -8.19
C PHE A 219 -12.66 -8.45 -8.02
N ASP A 220 -13.00 -8.12 -6.79
CA ASP A 220 -14.05 -7.15 -6.49
C ASP A 220 -13.59 -5.72 -6.81
N ALA A 221 -14.30 -5.06 -7.71
CA ALA A 221 -13.98 -3.70 -8.11
C ALA A 221 -14.31 -2.70 -6.98
N CYS A 222 -13.39 -1.78 -6.71
CA CYS A 222 -13.71 -0.59 -5.93
C CYS A 222 -14.81 0.22 -6.62
N SER A 223 -15.60 0.94 -5.82
CA SER A 223 -16.66 1.81 -6.35
C SER A 223 -16.08 3.03 -7.08
N TYR A 224 -16.86 3.62 -7.97
CA TYR A 224 -16.49 4.88 -8.62
C TYR A 224 -16.20 6.00 -7.59
N SER A 225 -16.98 6.06 -6.50
CA SER A 225 -16.80 7.02 -5.42
C SER A 225 -15.44 6.89 -4.71
N TYR A 226 -14.85 5.69 -4.69
CA TYR A 226 -13.50 5.51 -4.15
C TYR A 226 -12.45 6.31 -4.95
N PHE A 227 -12.54 6.25 -6.28
CA PHE A 227 -11.62 6.99 -7.15
C PHE A 227 -11.88 8.50 -7.10
N SER A 228 -13.14 8.91 -7.04
CA SER A 228 -13.50 10.33 -6.88
C SER A 228 -12.97 10.91 -5.56
N ALA A 229 -12.99 10.13 -4.47
CA ALA A 229 -12.48 10.55 -3.18
C ALA A 229 -10.98 10.86 -3.20
N LEU A 230 -10.17 10.12 -3.98
CA LEU A 230 -8.73 10.39 -4.13
C LEU A 230 -8.48 11.81 -4.68
N TYR A 231 -9.28 12.26 -5.65
CA TYR A 231 -9.13 13.60 -6.24
C TYR A 231 -9.73 14.70 -5.38
N SER A 232 -10.87 14.41 -4.75
CA SER A 232 -11.51 15.36 -3.85
C SER A 232 -10.66 15.66 -2.63
N ALA A 233 -10.00 14.65 -2.09
CA ALA A 233 -9.10 14.80 -0.94
C ALA A 233 -7.90 15.69 -1.26
N LEU A 234 -7.33 15.61 -2.48
CA LEU A 234 -6.23 16.50 -2.90
C LEU A 234 -6.57 17.98 -2.81
N ALA A 235 -7.82 18.34 -3.15
CA ALA A 235 -8.24 19.73 -3.14
C ALA A 235 -8.40 20.29 -1.72
N SER A 236 -8.55 19.42 -0.72
CA SER A 236 -8.84 19.79 0.67
C SER A 236 -7.68 19.61 1.63
N THR A 237 -6.62 18.91 1.23
CA THR A 237 -5.48 18.63 2.12
C THR A 237 -4.23 19.45 1.76
N PRO A 238 -3.54 20.03 2.76
CA PRO A 238 -2.36 20.85 2.54
C PRO A 238 -1.05 20.04 2.53
N ASP A 239 -1.11 18.72 2.61
CA ASP A 239 0.08 17.88 2.60
C ASP A 239 0.70 17.80 1.20
N SER A 240 1.91 17.28 1.12
CA SER A 240 2.66 17.14 -0.13
C SER A 240 2.30 15.89 -0.93
N SER A 241 1.22 15.19 -0.59
CA SER A 241 0.77 14.02 -1.36
C SER A 241 0.29 14.43 -2.75
N GLU A 242 0.66 13.66 -3.76
CA GLU A 242 0.24 13.89 -5.14
C GLU A 242 -0.52 12.66 -5.68
N VAL A 243 -1.49 12.92 -6.55
CA VAL A 243 -2.16 11.87 -7.33
C VAL A 243 -1.99 12.17 -8.81
N HIS A 244 -1.39 11.24 -9.54
CA HIS A 244 -1.18 11.34 -10.98
C HIS A 244 -2.02 10.29 -11.69
N PHE A 245 -2.76 10.73 -12.69
CA PHE A 245 -3.61 9.88 -13.49
C PHE A 245 -3.00 9.74 -14.89
N LEU A 246 -2.55 8.53 -15.22
CA LEU A 246 -1.91 8.22 -16.49
C LEU A 246 -2.86 7.43 -17.38
N LEU A 247 -2.98 7.83 -18.65
CA LEU A 247 -3.71 7.09 -19.68
C LEU A 247 -2.80 6.78 -20.86
N ALA A 248 -2.76 5.52 -21.28
CA ALA A 248 -2.13 5.07 -22.52
C ALA A 248 -3.16 5.01 -23.64
N ARG A 249 -2.86 5.73 -24.73
CA ARG A 249 -3.75 5.89 -25.87
C ARG A 249 -3.09 5.40 -27.17
N HIS A 250 -3.93 4.96 -28.09
CA HIS A 250 -3.57 4.80 -29.51
C HIS A 250 -4.64 5.50 -30.34
N GLY A 251 -4.31 6.63 -30.92
CA GLY A 251 -5.29 7.54 -31.53
C GLY A 251 -6.34 7.98 -30.50
N ARG A 252 -7.61 7.74 -30.79
CA ARG A 252 -8.73 8.07 -29.88
C ARG A 252 -9.01 7.00 -28.82
N ASN A 253 -8.41 5.83 -28.92
CA ASN A 253 -8.72 4.71 -28.05
C ASN A 253 -7.83 4.72 -26.80
N VAL A 254 -8.42 4.66 -25.62
CA VAL A 254 -7.73 4.46 -24.35
C VAL A 254 -7.54 2.96 -24.14
N LEU A 255 -6.29 2.52 -23.99
CA LEU A 255 -5.92 1.11 -23.92
C LEU A 255 -5.55 0.66 -22.51
N ALA A 256 -5.02 1.56 -21.69
CA ALA A 256 -4.68 1.30 -20.31
C ALA A 256 -4.69 2.60 -19.50
N GLY A 257 -4.78 2.48 -18.19
CA GLY A 257 -4.68 3.61 -17.27
C GLY A 257 -4.06 3.19 -15.94
N ALA A 258 -3.50 4.16 -15.23
CA ALA A 258 -2.99 3.97 -13.88
C ALA A 258 -3.20 5.20 -13.02
N ILE A 259 -3.42 4.98 -11.74
CA ILE A 259 -3.39 6.01 -10.69
C ILE A 259 -2.11 5.78 -9.89
N ILE A 260 -1.24 6.78 -9.91
CA ILE A 260 0.02 6.80 -9.18
C ILE A 260 -0.11 7.85 -8.08
N THR A 261 0.28 7.50 -6.87
CA THR A 261 0.35 8.45 -5.76
C THR A 261 1.80 8.69 -5.37
N ILE A 262 2.10 9.88 -4.89
CA ILE A 262 3.41 10.21 -4.33
C ILE A 262 3.19 10.69 -2.89
N SER A 263 3.95 10.09 -1.98
CA SER A 263 4.04 10.50 -0.59
C SER A 263 5.52 10.55 -0.20
N GLY A 264 5.97 11.68 0.33
CA GLY A 264 7.38 11.89 0.60
C GLY A 264 8.24 11.63 -0.64
N ARG A 265 9.11 10.63 -0.58
CA ARG A 265 10.01 10.22 -1.68
C ARG A 265 9.62 8.89 -2.33
N THR A 266 8.42 8.40 -2.05
CA THR A 266 7.91 7.14 -2.61
C THR A 266 6.75 7.40 -3.56
N ALA A 267 6.86 6.90 -4.79
CA ALA A 267 5.73 6.82 -5.71
C ALA A 267 5.14 5.41 -5.66
N THR A 268 3.82 5.31 -5.58
CA THR A 268 3.09 4.04 -5.46
C THR A 268 2.13 3.85 -6.64
N TYR A 269 2.22 2.71 -7.32
CA TYR A 269 1.22 2.26 -8.29
C TYR A 269 -0.02 1.76 -7.54
N LEU A 270 -0.96 2.67 -7.33
CA LEU A 270 -2.11 2.40 -6.48
C LEU A 270 -3.18 1.58 -7.21
N PHE A 271 -3.49 1.94 -8.46
CA PHE A 271 -4.45 1.24 -9.32
C PHE A 271 -3.99 1.19 -10.75
N GLY A 272 -4.35 0.10 -11.43
CA GLY A 272 -4.14 -0.05 -12.85
C GLY A 272 -5.28 -0.77 -13.54
N ALA A 273 -5.50 -0.38 -14.79
CA ALA A 273 -6.54 -0.95 -15.63
C ALA A 273 -6.05 -1.11 -17.07
N SER A 274 -6.59 -2.07 -17.78
CA SER A 274 -6.29 -2.23 -19.20
C SER A 274 -7.46 -2.83 -19.96
N SER A 275 -7.64 -2.38 -21.20
CA SER A 275 -8.64 -2.91 -22.12
C SER A 275 -8.39 -4.40 -22.38
N SER A 276 -9.46 -5.14 -22.57
CA SER A 276 -9.42 -6.53 -23.07
C SER A 276 -9.10 -6.56 -24.56
N GLN A 277 -9.30 -5.45 -25.27
CA GLN A 277 -9.00 -5.31 -26.70
C GLN A 277 -7.58 -4.80 -26.90
N SER A 278 -7.00 -5.06 -28.09
CA SER A 278 -5.68 -4.53 -28.51
C SER A 278 -4.54 -4.83 -27.54
N ARG A 279 -4.58 -5.95 -26.82
CA ARG A 279 -3.55 -6.35 -25.85
C ARG A 279 -2.15 -6.45 -26.48
N ASN A 280 -2.08 -6.72 -27.77
CA ASN A 280 -0.87 -6.73 -28.54
C ASN A 280 -0.17 -5.36 -28.61
N MET A 281 -0.86 -4.25 -28.32
CA MET A 281 -0.27 -2.91 -28.28
C MET A 281 0.66 -2.68 -27.07
N MET A 282 0.67 -3.60 -26.10
CA MET A 282 1.54 -3.55 -24.91
C MET A 282 1.38 -2.29 -24.04
N ALA A 283 0.18 -1.67 -24.06
CA ALA A 283 -0.09 -0.42 -23.36
C ALA A 283 0.21 -0.45 -21.84
N PRO A 284 -0.03 -1.53 -21.08
CA PRO A 284 0.36 -1.61 -19.65
C PRO A 284 1.87 -1.45 -19.42
N TYR A 285 2.72 -1.92 -20.36
CA TYR A 285 4.17 -1.73 -20.26
C TYR A 285 4.57 -0.27 -20.47
N ALA A 286 3.90 0.42 -21.39
CA ALA A 286 4.11 1.86 -21.60
C ALA A 286 3.69 2.67 -20.35
N ILE A 287 2.57 2.33 -19.72
CA ILE A 287 2.09 2.96 -18.47
C ILE A 287 3.14 2.80 -17.36
N GLN A 288 3.60 1.59 -17.10
CA GLN A 288 4.56 1.34 -16.02
C GLN A 288 5.87 2.10 -16.26
N TRP A 289 6.36 2.11 -17.50
CA TRP A 289 7.58 2.85 -17.82
C TRP A 289 7.38 4.37 -17.68
N ALA A 290 6.25 4.90 -18.11
CA ALA A 290 5.91 6.30 -17.93
C ALA A 290 5.76 6.69 -16.45
N ALA A 291 5.17 5.82 -15.62
CA ALA A 291 5.06 6.01 -14.18
C ALA A 291 6.42 6.06 -13.48
N ILE A 292 7.35 5.15 -13.84
CA ILE A 292 8.73 5.16 -13.34
C ILE A 292 9.44 6.49 -13.70
N ARG A 293 9.31 6.93 -14.94
CA ARG A 293 9.92 8.20 -15.39
C ARG A 293 9.29 9.41 -14.69
N LEU A 294 7.96 9.41 -14.52
CA LEU A 294 7.26 10.45 -13.76
C LEU A 294 7.79 10.52 -12.33
N ALA A 295 7.86 9.40 -11.62
CA ALA A 295 8.36 9.32 -10.25
C ALA A 295 9.79 9.88 -10.13
N ARG A 296 10.69 9.51 -11.06
CA ARG A 296 12.06 10.08 -11.12
C ARG A 296 12.06 11.58 -11.34
N THR A 297 11.24 12.08 -12.26
CA THR A 297 11.12 13.52 -12.55
C THR A 297 10.61 14.30 -11.33
N LYS A 298 9.78 13.68 -10.50
CA LYS A 298 9.26 14.22 -9.25
C LYS A 298 10.25 14.10 -8.08
N GLY A 299 11.41 13.50 -8.28
CA GLY A 299 12.44 13.35 -7.24
C GLY A 299 12.20 12.20 -6.27
N CYS A 300 11.31 11.25 -6.61
CA CYS A 300 11.13 10.05 -5.81
C CYS A 300 12.40 9.19 -5.81
N LEU A 301 12.68 8.55 -4.68
CA LEU A 301 13.77 7.60 -4.54
C LEU A 301 13.31 6.16 -4.81
N THR A 302 12.02 5.88 -4.61
CA THR A 302 11.46 4.54 -4.78
C THR A 302 10.16 4.59 -5.58
N TYR A 303 9.91 3.49 -6.31
CA TYR A 303 8.64 3.22 -6.97
C TYR A 303 8.11 1.86 -6.52
N ASP A 304 7.04 1.87 -5.77
CA ASP A 304 6.33 0.68 -5.34
C ASP A 304 5.34 0.25 -6.43
N MET A 305 5.61 -0.88 -7.05
CA MET A 305 4.76 -1.46 -8.09
C MET A 305 3.53 -2.18 -7.54
N GLY A 306 3.38 -2.24 -6.22
CA GLY A 306 2.28 -2.94 -5.56
C GLY A 306 2.49 -4.45 -5.50
N ALA A 307 1.37 -5.17 -5.39
CA ALA A 307 1.33 -6.60 -5.12
C ALA A 307 2.03 -7.45 -6.17
N VAL A 308 2.84 -8.39 -5.69
CA VAL A 308 3.36 -9.50 -6.47
C VAL A 308 2.92 -10.83 -5.87
N ALA A 309 2.95 -11.88 -6.69
CA ALA A 309 2.72 -13.23 -6.18
C ALA A 309 3.83 -13.60 -5.19
N PRO A 310 3.49 -14.15 -4.02
CA PRO A 310 4.50 -14.77 -3.17
C PRO A 310 5.20 -15.89 -3.96
N ALA A 311 6.51 -15.85 -4.02
CA ALA A 311 7.27 -16.89 -4.72
C ALA A 311 7.18 -18.23 -3.95
N PRO A 312 7.06 -19.37 -4.65
CA PRO A 312 7.00 -19.59 -6.10
C PRO A 312 5.59 -20.00 -6.60
N ASN A 313 4.52 -19.30 -6.26
CA ASN A 313 3.16 -19.69 -6.65
C ASN A 313 2.86 -19.29 -8.10
N LEU A 314 3.06 -20.22 -9.05
CA LEU A 314 2.80 -20.04 -10.48
C LEU A 314 1.31 -19.81 -10.81
N GLU A 315 0.40 -20.23 -9.95
CA GLU A 315 -1.05 -20.11 -10.13
C GLU A 315 -1.59 -18.77 -9.59
N HIS A 316 -0.75 -18.02 -8.88
CA HIS A 316 -1.19 -16.75 -8.31
C HIS A 316 -1.52 -15.73 -9.42
N PRO A 317 -2.62 -14.95 -9.31
CA PRO A 317 -3.04 -13.99 -10.34
C PRO A 317 -1.98 -12.94 -10.71
N PHE A 318 -1.07 -12.64 -9.81
CA PHE A 318 0.03 -11.67 -10.00
C PHE A 318 1.36 -12.32 -10.36
N PHE A 319 1.38 -13.64 -10.64
CA PHE A 319 2.57 -14.29 -11.14
C PHE A 319 2.73 -13.99 -12.64
N GLY A 320 3.71 -13.15 -13.01
CA GLY A 320 3.86 -12.74 -14.41
C GLY A 320 5.25 -12.19 -14.76
#